data_f7584ffd208cc30a9a0d9a5ed28f4674
#
_entry.id   f7584ffd208cc30a9a0d9a5ed28f4674
#
_cell.length_a   1.000
_cell.length_b   1.000
_cell.length_c   1.000
_cell.angle_alpha   90.00
_cell.angle_beta   90.00
_cell.angle_gamma   90.00
#
_symmetry.space_group_name_H-M   'P 1'
#
loop_
_entity.id
_entity.type
_entity.pdbx_description
1 polymer ?
#
loop_
_entity_poly.entity_id
_entity_poly.type
_entity_poly.pdbx_seq_one_letter_code
_entity_poly.pdbx_strand_id
1 'polypeptide(L)'
;MTLTLLKDGKPLFTEQGEALFTHFGISGPLVLSASTYIDDVQLHRYIAEFDLKPALDEKTLYDRLTRDFAALGGHSAQGALEKLLPNSMRPVAVKKWGVDPATRAAQITREQKMALVHLCKHWQVPISELGDLQHAVITAGGVDTKEVDPKTMQSKLCPG
;
A
#
# COMPACT_ATOMS: atom_id res chain seq x y z
N MET A 1 1.24 7.81 2.56
CA MET A 1 1.02 6.46 3.14
C MET A 1 2.33 5.75 3.35
N THR A 2 2.37 4.67 4.13
CA THR A 2 3.56 3.80 4.23
C THR A 2 3.31 2.55 3.41
N LEU A 3 4.26 2.14 2.58
CA LEU A 3 4.24 0.89 1.83
C LEU A 3 5.28 -0.05 2.42
N THR A 4 4.86 -1.27 2.73
CA THR A 4 5.75 -2.41 3.00
C THR A 4 5.58 -3.42 1.87
N LEU A 5 6.65 -3.68 1.11
CA LEU A 5 6.67 -4.77 0.15
C LEU A 5 7.05 -6.06 0.89
N LEU A 6 6.18 -7.05 0.82
CA LEU A 6 6.40 -8.38 1.38
C LEU A 6 6.80 -9.34 0.25
N LYS A 7 7.88 -10.12 0.47
CA LYS A 7 8.27 -11.26 -0.37
C LYS A 7 8.11 -12.52 0.46
N ASP A 8 7.24 -13.44 0.03
CA ASP A 8 6.93 -14.70 0.72
C ASP A 8 6.58 -14.51 2.20
N GLY A 9 5.82 -13.42 2.49
CA GLY A 9 5.37 -13.04 3.82
C GLY A 9 6.41 -12.31 4.69
N LYS A 10 7.62 -12.06 4.18
CA LYS A 10 8.67 -11.31 4.91
C LYS A 10 8.82 -9.90 4.34
N PRO A 11 8.99 -8.88 5.19
CA PRO A 11 9.23 -7.52 4.72
C PRO A 11 10.57 -7.42 3.98
N LEU A 12 10.54 -6.88 2.76
CA LEU A 12 11.69 -6.69 1.89
C LEU A 12 12.06 -5.21 1.76
N PHE A 13 11.04 -4.34 1.74
CA PHE A 13 11.19 -2.88 1.61
C PHE A 13 10.10 -2.20 2.42
N THR A 14 10.42 -1.08 3.07
CA THR A 14 9.42 -0.26 3.76
C THR A 14 9.81 1.21 3.65
N GLU A 15 8.89 2.03 3.14
CA GLU A 15 9.10 3.46 3.00
C GLU A 15 7.77 4.22 3.09
N GLN A 16 7.84 5.51 3.48
CA GLN A 16 6.69 6.40 3.50
C GLN A 16 6.76 7.38 2.33
N GLY A 17 5.66 7.53 1.61
CA GLY A 17 5.60 8.42 0.46
C GLY A 17 4.24 8.46 -0.21
N GLU A 18 4.23 8.83 -1.49
CA GLU A 18 3.04 8.93 -2.32
C GLU A 18 2.89 7.68 -3.19
N ALA A 19 1.67 7.15 -3.25
CA ALA A 19 1.28 6.07 -4.14
C ALA A 19 -0.09 6.37 -4.76
N LEU A 20 -0.32 5.84 -5.95
CA LEU A 20 -1.55 5.97 -6.71
C LEU A 20 -2.21 4.60 -6.88
N PHE A 21 -3.50 4.53 -6.59
CA PHE A 21 -4.35 3.39 -6.93
C PHE A 21 -5.07 3.71 -8.24
N THR A 22 -4.84 2.91 -9.27
CA THR A 22 -5.41 3.07 -10.61
C THR A 22 -6.39 1.95 -10.92
N HIS A 23 -7.08 2.02 -12.06
CA HIS A 23 -7.99 0.96 -12.50
C HIS A 23 -7.27 -0.31 -12.96
N PHE A 24 -5.97 -0.23 -13.27
CA PHE A 24 -5.15 -1.37 -13.69
C PHE A 24 -4.16 -1.84 -12.64
N GLY A 25 -3.98 -1.12 -11.51
CA GLY A 25 -3.03 -1.52 -10.47
C GLY A 25 -2.61 -0.38 -9.56
N ILE A 26 -1.39 -0.43 -9.09
CA ILE A 26 -0.77 0.59 -8.23
C ILE A 26 0.42 1.24 -8.95
N SER A 27 0.67 2.52 -8.67
CA SER A 27 1.72 3.33 -9.27
C SER A 27 2.17 4.44 -8.31
N GLY A 28 3.00 5.35 -8.79
CA GLY A 28 3.52 6.49 -8.04
C GLY A 28 4.91 6.26 -7.48
N PRO A 29 5.57 7.32 -6.97
CA PRO A 29 7.00 7.29 -6.61
C PRO A 29 7.35 6.14 -5.66
N LEU A 30 6.53 5.96 -4.62
CA LEU A 30 6.72 4.91 -3.62
C LEU A 30 6.65 3.49 -4.21
N VAL A 31 5.70 3.27 -5.13
CA VAL A 31 5.53 1.98 -5.81
C VAL A 31 6.65 1.72 -6.79
N LEU A 32 7.13 2.75 -7.50
CA LEU A 32 8.29 2.65 -8.37
C LEU A 32 9.54 2.25 -7.56
N SER A 33 9.81 2.91 -6.43
CA SER A 33 10.92 2.52 -5.55
C SER A 33 10.80 1.06 -5.10
N ALA A 34 9.61 0.65 -4.64
CA ALA A 34 9.38 -0.72 -4.20
C ALA A 34 9.56 -1.75 -5.34
N SER A 35 9.20 -1.41 -6.58
CA SER A 35 9.31 -2.32 -7.73
C SER A 35 10.75 -2.73 -8.04
N THR A 36 11.75 -1.92 -7.67
CA THR A 36 13.18 -2.26 -7.85
C THR A 36 13.65 -3.44 -7.01
N TYR A 37 12.87 -3.83 -6.01
CA TYR A 37 13.14 -4.98 -5.14
C TYR A 37 12.43 -6.26 -5.60
N ILE A 38 11.63 -6.19 -6.66
CA ILE A 38 10.93 -7.35 -7.22
C ILE A 38 11.85 -7.96 -8.29
N ASP A 39 12.28 -9.19 -8.04
CA ASP A 39 13.12 -9.96 -8.95
C ASP A 39 12.29 -10.84 -9.90
N ASP A 40 11.44 -11.72 -9.37
CA ASP A 40 10.62 -12.64 -10.16
C ASP A 40 9.27 -12.92 -9.48
N VAL A 41 8.20 -12.39 -10.10
CA VAL A 41 6.81 -12.58 -9.63
C VAL A 41 6.28 -14.00 -9.90
N GLN A 42 6.96 -14.81 -10.74
CA GLN A 42 6.57 -16.19 -11.02
C GLN A 42 7.12 -17.16 -9.94
N LEU A 43 8.28 -16.82 -9.38
CA LEU A 43 8.95 -17.64 -8.36
C LEU A 43 8.58 -17.27 -6.94
N HIS A 44 8.19 -16.02 -6.70
CA HIS A 44 7.94 -15.49 -5.37
C HIS A 44 6.58 -14.79 -5.28
N ARG A 45 5.97 -14.87 -4.11
CA ARG A 45 4.73 -14.15 -3.82
C ARG A 45 5.04 -12.77 -3.25
N TYR A 46 4.67 -11.74 -4.01
CA TYR A 46 4.80 -10.34 -3.57
C TYR A 46 3.44 -9.77 -3.16
N ILE A 47 3.44 -9.01 -2.06
CA ILE A 47 2.28 -8.26 -1.57
C ILE A 47 2.75 -6.85 -1.24
N ALA A 48 2.09 -5.85 -1.81
CA ALA A 48 2.21 -4.46 -1.37
C ALA A 48 1.21 -4.24 -0.24
N GLU A 49 1.70 -4.03 0.97
CA GLU A 49 0.89 -3.69 2.14
C GLU A 49 1.01 -2.21 2.44
N PHE A 50 -0.12 -1.50 2.45
CA PHE A 50 -0.18 -0.06 2.69
C PHE A 50 -0.77 0.24 4.06
N ASP A 51 -0.08 1.05 4.86
CA ASP A 51 -0.68 1.84 5.91
C ASP A 51 -1.18 3.15 5.31
N LEU A 52 -2.51 3.26 5.19
CA LEU A 52 -3.17 4.43 4.60
C LEU A 52 -3.19 5.64 5.55
N LYS A 53 -2.89 5.43 6.84
CA LYS A 53 -2.94 6.46 7.89
C LYS A 53 -1.73 6.36 8.84
N PRO A 54 -0.48 6.51 8.32
CA PRO A 54 0.72 6.28 9.11
C PRO A 54 0.89 7.25 10.29
N ALA A 55 0.29 8.43 10.23
CA ALA A 55 0.33 9.41 11.32
C ALA A 55 -0.57 9.06 12.52
N LEU A 56 -1.42 8.03 12.39
CA LEU A 56 -2.35 7.60 13.44
C LEU A 56 -2.04 6.16 13.84
N ASP A 57 -1.86 5.91 15.13
CA ASP A 57 -1.88 4.55 15.65
C ASP A 57 -3.30 3.95 15.59
N GLU A 58 -3.42 2.65 15.80
CA GLU A 58 -4.72 1.95 15.72
C GLU A 58 -5.74 2.50 16.70
N LYS A 59 -5.32 2.83 17.92
CA LYS A 59 -6.19 3.37 18.96
C LYS A 59 -6.73 4.74 18.56
N THR A 60 -5.85 5.64 18.14
CA THR A 60 -6.21 7.00 17.70
C THR A 60 -7.12 6.95 16.46
N LEU A 61 -6.84 6.04 15.52
CA LEU A 61 -7.68 5.83 14.35
C LEU A 61 -9.06 5.29 14.74
N TYR A 62 -9.14 4.33 15.67
CA TYR A 62 -10.40 3.81 16.21
C TYR A 62 -11.24 4.91 16.88
N ASP A 63 -10.61 5.72 17.74
CA ASP A 63 -11.28 6.81 18.43
C ASP A 63 -11.80 7.87 17.45
N ARG A 64 -11.04 8.16 16.39
CA ARG A 64 -11.46 9.02 15.28
C ARG A 64 -12.67 8.45 14.56
N LEU A 65 -12.61 7.17 14.15
CA LEU A 65 -13.74 6.50 13.47
C LEU A 65 -15.00 6.49 14.33
N THR A 66 -14.85 6.30 15.63
CA THR A 66 -15.99 6.30 16.56
C THR A 66 -16.68 7.66 16.60
N ARG A 67 -15.91 8.76 16.62
CA ARG A 67 -16.44 10.12 16.54
C ARG A 67 -17.08 10.42 15.18
N ASP A 68 -16.41 10.06 14.09
CA ASP A 68 -16.88 10.30 12.74
C ASP A 68 -18.20 9.56 12.47
N PHE A 69 -18.32 8.30 12.89
CA PHE A 69 -19.54 7.51 12.74
C PHE A 69 -20.68 7.97 13.64
N ALA A 70 -20.37 8.50 14.83
CA ALA A 70 -21.38 9.12 15.68
C ALA A 70 -21.93 10.41 15.03
N ALA A 71 -21.05 11.23 14.44
CA ALA A 71 -21.45 12.47 13.75
C ALA A 71 -22.23 12.20 12.46
N LEU A 72 -21.90 11.11 11.74
CA LEU A 72 -22.50 10.74 10.46
C LEU A 72 -23.50 9.58 10.59
N GLY A 73 -24.12 9.40 11.76
CA GLY A 73 -24.94 8.24 12.08
C GLY A 73 -26.07 7.93 11.10
N GLY A 74 -26.61 8.93 10.42
CA GLY A 74 -27.64 8.79 9.39
C GLY A 74 -27.10 8.38 8.01
N HIS A 75 -25.78 8.48 7.78
CA HIS A 75 -25.17 8.13 6.49
C HIS A 75 -25.02 6.61 6.36
N SER A 76 -24.93 6.14 5.12
CA SER A 76 -24.53 4.75 4.83
C SER A 76 -23.07 4.50 5.25
N ALA A 77 -22.69 3.23 5.45
CA ALA A 77 -21.33 2.83 5.76
C ALA A 77 -20.33 3.40 4.72
N GLN A 78 -20.67 3.36 3.44
CA GLN A 78 -19.86 3.96 2.38
C GLN A 78 -19.77 5.49 2.51
N GLY A 79 -20.88 6.16 2.79
CA GLY A 79 -20.92 7.62 2.98
C GLY A 79 -20.11 8.07 4.18
N ALA A 80 -20.16 7.33 5.28
CA ALA A 80 -19.43 7.65 6.51
C ALA A 80 -17.89 7.60 6.36
N LEU A 81 -17.37 6.99 5.28
CA LEU A 81 -15.93 6.98 4.96
C LEU A 81 -15.44 8.27 4.29
N GLU A 82 -16.29 9.27 4.07
CA GLU A 82 -15.94 10.49 3.33
C GLU A 82 -14.75 11.27 3.94
N LYS A 83 -14.64 11.28 5.27
CA LYS A 83 -13.53 11.94 5.97
C LYS A 83 -12.29 11.05 6.11
N LEU A 84 -12.41 9.77 5.76
CA LEU A 84 -11.34 8.80 5.91
C LEU A 84 -10.64 8.50 4.58
N LEU A 85 -11.40 8.26 3.51
CA LEU A 85 -10.88 7.78 2.23
C LEU A 85 -11.39 8.62 1.05
N PRO A 86 -10.58 8.76 -0.03
CA PRO A 86 -11.01 9.36 -1.28
C PRO A 86 -12.26 8.67 -1.85
N ASN A 87 -13.06 9.42 -2.58
CA ASN A 87 -14.35 8.93 -3.10
C ASN A 87 -14.22 7.63 -3.91
N SER A 88 -13.21 7.55 -4.78
CA SER A 88 -12.94 6.37 -5.62
C SER A 88 -12.56 5.11 -4.82
N MET A 89 -11.98 5.26 -3.64
CA MET A 89 -11.58 4.13 -2.78
C MET A 89 -12.73 3.58 -1.91
N ARG A 90 -13.76 4.39 -1.61
CA ARG A 90 -14.81 4.01 -0.66
C ARG A 90 -15.57 2.74 -1.06
N PRO A 91 -15.99 2.53 -2.32
CA PRO A 91 -16.68 1.29 -2.71
C PRO A 91 -15.80 0.06 -2.52
N VAL A 92 -14.51 0.16 -2.87
CA VAL A 92 -13.55 -0.93 -2.70
C VAL A 92 -13.28 -1.19 -1.22
N ALA A 93 -13.17 -0.13 -0.41
CA ALA A 93 -12.98 -0.23 1.03
C ALA A 93 -14.16 -0.96 1.70
N VAL A 94 -15.40 -0.58 1.40
CA VAL A 94 -16.60 -1.23 1.97
C VAL A 94 -16.68 -2.69 1.57
N LYS A 95 -16.35 -3.02 0.31
CA LYS A 95 -16.29 -4.42 -0.15
C LYS A 95 -15.24 -5.23 0.61
N LYS A 96 -14.02 -4.69 0.78
CA LYS A 96 -12.95 -5.35 1.56
C LYS A 96 -13.29 -5.44 3.05
N TRP A 97 -13.96 -4.46 3.58
CA TRP A 97 -14.42 -4.39 4.98
C TRP A 97 -15.50 -5.44 5.29
N GLY A 98 -16.27 -5.87 4.28
CA GLY A 98 -17.31 -6.90 4.43
C GLY A 98 -18.59 -6.41 5.10
N VAL A 99 -18.85 -5.11 5.12
CA VAL A 99 -20.07 -4.50 5.64
C VAL A 99 -20.99 -4.16 4.46
N ASP A 100 -22.30 -4.34 4.64
CA ASP A 100 -23.28 -3.90 3.64
C ASP A 100 -23.16 -2.37 3.44
N PRO A 101 -22.93 -1.90 2.21
CA PRO A 101 -22.80 -0.48 1.89
C PRO A 101 -23.95 0.39 2.41
N ALA A 102 -25.16 -0.17 2.50
CA ALA A 102 -26.37 0.52 2.94
C ALA A 102 -26.51 0.59 4.48
N THR A 103 -25.72 -0.18 5.24
CA THR A 103 -25.74 -0.16 6.72
C THR A 103 -25.53 1.25 7.21
N ARG A 104 -26.37 1.72 8.16
CA ARG A 104 -26.19 3.05 8.75
C ARG A 104 -24.94 3.10 9.63
N ALA A 105 -24.21 4.20 9.58
CA ALA A 105 -23.01 4.41 10.40
C ALA A 105 -23.25 4.21 11.90
N ALA A 106 -24.43 4.61 12.39
CA ALA A 106 -24.84 4.39 13.79
C ALA A 106 -24.99 2.91 14.17
N GLN A 107 -25.16 2.00 13.20
CA GLN A 107 -25.33 0.56 13.41
C GLN A 107 -24.02 -0.21 13.31
N ILE A 108 -22.92 0.44 12.92
CA ILE A 108 -21.60 -0.19 12.82
C ILE A 108 -21.10 -0.60 14.20
N THR A 109 -20.87 -1.89 14.37
CA THR A 109 -20.44 -2.46 15.65
C THR A 109 -18.99 -2.11 15.98
N ARG A 110 -18.59 -2.40 17.23
CA ARG A 110 -17.20 -2.24 17.67
C ARG A 110 -16.25 -3.10 16.84
N GLU A 111 -16.61 -4.35 16.62
CA GLU A 111 -15.83 -5.33 15.85
C GLU A 111 -15.64 -4.86 14.40
N GLN A 112 -16.69 -4.33 13.78
CA GLN A 112 -16.64 -3.77 12.45
C GLN A 112 -15.73 -2.54 12.38
N LYS A 113 -15.74 -1.66 13.38
CA LYS A 113 -14.82 -0.52 13.47
C LYS A 113 -13.37 -0.99 13.58
N MET A 114 -13.10 -1.99 14.42
CA MET A 114 -11.75 -2.57 14.55
C MET A 114 -11.29 -3.21 13.24
N ALA A 115 -12.17 -3.92 12.53
CA ALA A 115 -11.87 -4.47 11.21
C ALA A 115 -11.52 -3.38 10.19
N LEU A 116 -12.22 -2.23 10.23
CA LEU A 116 -11.90 -1.09 9.37
C LEU A 116 -10.55 -0.45 9.73
N VAL A 117 -10.24 -0.33 11.02
CA VAL A 117 -8.92 0.14 11.48
C VAL A 117 -7.84 -0.76 10.92
N HIS A 118 -7.98 -2.08 11.10
CA HIS A 118 -7.02 -3.06 10.59
C HIS A 118 -6.90 -2.98 9.06
N LEU A 119 -8.01 -2.87 8.33
CA LEU A 119 -8.00 -2.69 6.89
C LEU A 119 -7.22 -1.44 6.46
N CYS A 120 -7.38 -0.31 7.17
CA CYS A 120 -6.67 0.92 6.85
C CYS A 120 -5.18 0.86 7.18
N LYS A 121 -4.78 0.06 8.17
CA LYS A 121 -3.37 -0.13 8.57
C LYS A 121 -2.67 -1.20 7.74
N HIS A 122 -3.41 -2.18 7.21
CA HIS A 122 -2.91 -3.34 6.47
C HIS A 122 -3.68 -3.53 5.16
N TRP A 123 -3.67 -2.49 4.31
CA TRP A 123 -4.31 -2.57 3.01
C TRP A 123 -3.44 -3.34 2.03
N GLN A 124 -3.76 -4.61 1.81
CA GLN A 124 -2.96 -5.50 0.99
C GLN A 124 -3.41 -5.51 -0.48
N VAL A 125 -2.42 -5.44 -1.36
CA VAL A 125 -2.55 -5.59 -2.81
C VAL A 125 -1.56 -6.66 -3.26
N PRO A 126 -2.02 -7.86 -3.68
CA PRO A 126 -1.15 -8.87 -4.28
C PRO A 126 -0.57 -8.36 -5.59
N ILE A 127 0.71 -8.62 -5.82
CA ILE A 127 1.39 -8.28 -7.07
C ILE A 127 1.43 -9.53 -7.94
N SER A 128 0.80 -9.47 -9.11
CA SER A 128 0.76 -10.57 -10.10
C SER A 128 1.77 -10.36 -11.23
N GLU A 129 2.06 -9.09 -11.55
CA GLU A 129 2.96 -8.72 -12.64
C GLU A 129 3.53 -7.32 -12.43
N LEU A 130 4.61 -7.01 -13.09
CA LEU A 130 5.13 -5.66 -13.25
C LEU A 130 4.53 -5.02 -14.51
N GLY A 131 4.52 -3.69 -14.54
CA GLY A 131 4.11 -2.95 -15.74
C GLY A 131 5.01 -3.23 -16.95
N ASP A 132 4.53 -2.84 -18.13
CA ASP A 132 5.29 -3.00 -19.39
C ASP A 132 6.63 -2.26 -19.34
N LEU A 133 7.70 -2.96 -19.73
CA LEU A 133 9.06 -2.42 -19.82
C LEU A 133 9.17 -1.19 -20.74
N GLN A 134 8.33 -1.09 -21.77
CA GLN A 134 8.30 0.07 -22.66
C GLN A 134 7.86 1.36 -21.95
N HIS A 135 7.14 1.24 -20.85
CA HIS A 135 6.65 2.35 -20.03
C HIS A 135 7.39 2.45 -18.69
N ALA A 136 8.51 1.73 -18.53
CA ALA A 136 9.28 1.76 -17.29
C ALA A 136 9.87 3.16 -17.05
N VAL A 137 9.54 3.75 -15.90
CA VAL A 137 10.04 5.07 -15.46
C VAL A 137 11.39 4.95 -14.78
N ILE A 138 11.64 3.79 -14.15
CA ILE A 138 12.89 3.49 -13.44
C ILE A 138 13.40 2.13 -13.88
N THR A 139 14.69 1.92 -13.69
CA THR A 139 15.36 0.64 -13.89
C THR A 139 16.09 0.23 -12.61
N ALA A 140 16.23 -1.07 -12.40
CA ALA A 140 17.00 -1.64 -11.31
C ALA A 140 18.04 -2.61 -11.86
N GLY A 141 19.10 -2.85 -11.10
CA GLY A 141 20.23 -3.68 -11.50
C GLY A 141 21.40 -2.85 -12.01
N GLY A 142 22.33 -3.53 -12.67
CA GLY A 142 23.58 -2.95 -13.16
C GLY A 142 24.79 -3.53 -12.44
N VAL A 143 25.95 -2.88 -12.61
CA VAL A 143 27.21 -3.29 -12.00
C VAL A 143 27.22 -2.95 -10.52
N ASP A 144 27.59 -3.90 -9.65
CA ASP A 144 27.80 -3.59 -8.23
C ASP A 144 28.94 -2.58 -8.09
N THR A 145 28.62 -1.41 -7.57
CA THR A 145 29.59 -0.31 -7.38
C THR A 145 30.75 -0.70 -6.46
N LYS A 146 30.60 -1.71 -5.60
CA LYS A 146 31.68 -2.24 -4.77
C LYS A 146 32.74 -2.96 -5.58
N GLU A 147 32.38 -3.46 -6.77
CA GLU A 147 33.27 -4.16 -7.71
C GLU A 147 34.00 -3.21 -8.66
N VAL A 148 33.72 -1.91 -8.57
CA VAL A 148 34.37 -0.87 -9.37
C VAL A 148 35.32 -0.05 -8.51
N ASP A 149 36.53 0.20 -8.99
CA ASP A 149 37.46 1.13 -8.35
C ASP A 149 37.01 2.57 -8.59
N PRO A 150 36.71 3.36 -7.56
CA PRO A 150 36.16 4.71 -7.72
C PRO A 150 37.14 5.71 -8.31
N LYS A 151 38.46 5.41 -8.31
CA LYS A 151 39.47 6.31 -8.87
C LYS A 151 39.75 6.03 -10.33
N THR A 152 39.81 4.74 -10.70
CA THR A 152 40.17 4.33 -12.07
C THR A 152 38.96 3.95 -12.90
N MET A 153 37.81 3.75 -12.29
CA MET A 153 36.58 3.23 -12.90
C MET A 153 36.75 1.82 -13.52
N GLN A 154 37.78 1.10 -13.11
CA GLN A 154 38.06 -0.26 -13.57
C GLN A 154 37.37 -1.29 -12.66
N SER A 155 37.05 -2.45 -13.27
CA SER A 155 36.55 -3.58 -12.50
C SER A 155 37.64 -4.13 -11.58
N LYS A 156 37.29 -4.41 -10.32
CA LYS A 156 38.16 -5.10 -9.36
C LYS A 156 38.20 -6.60 -9.61
N LEU A 157 37.21 -7.14 -10.34
CA LEU A 157 37.07 -8.59 -10.59
C LEU A 157 37.65 -9.00 -11.93
N CYS A 158 37.54 -8.14 -12.94
CA CYS A 158 38.02 -8.39 -14.31
C CYS A 158 39.07 -7.32 -14.66
N PRO A 159 40.36 -7.60 -14.54
CA PRO A 159 41.38 -6.71 -15.08
C PRO A 159 41.25 -6.63 -16.59
N GLY A 160 41.08 -5.39 -17.10
CA GLY A 160 40.96 -5.07 -18.48
C GLY A 160 42.35 -4.84 -19.12
#